data_00e7470585bcb6be63efcd9d010cdfbb
#
_entry.id   00e7470585bcb6be63efcd9d010cdfbb
#
_cell.length_a   1.000
_cell.length_b   1.000
_cell.length_c   1.000
_cell.angle_alpha   90.00
_cell.angle_beta   90.00
_cell.angle_gamma   90.00
#
_symmetry.space_group_name_H-M   'P 1'
#
loop_
_entity.id
_entity.type
_entity.pdbx_description
1 polymer ?
#
loop_
_entity_poly.entity_id
_entity_poly.type
_entity_poly.pdbx_seq_one_letter_code
_entity_poly.pdbx_strand_id
1 'polypeptide(L)'
;MTEQIIQLLARHLPGYRVRTVERLGEGQDNAAYEVNGELVIRQSKIGDSALHGDPALHEDSALHSDPASRAEAVRREAALLVAVSELSPLPVPQPIFVDEEAGVLAYRKLPGRPLNLHPVREPARLAAPLGDFLSRLHAAPVERMEAFVPRDSYPMSELLEEAEGHYRDIVAHVPAADRRMVEDFLGTAAPAEPGVLTFCHNDLGSEHLLVDVEASAVTGVIDWTDAAIADPAYDLALVYRDLGPEVYGRTLAHYQGRHDDADHERVLFYARCALLEDVAYGLCSGVRSYADAGLAHLGRTFS
;
A
#
# COMPACT_ATOMS: atom_id res chain seq x y z
N MET A 1 12.59 23.27 0.79
CA MET A 1 11.36 22.53 0.46
C MET A 1 10.14 23.45 0.28
N THR A 2 9.60 24.13 1.28
CA THR A 2 8.39 24.98 1.15
C THR A 2 8.50 26.00 0.02
N GLU A 3 9.64 26.68 -0.13
CA GLU A 3 9.86 27.65 -1.20
C GLU A 3 9.88 27.00 -2.59
N GLN A 4 10.42 25.82 -2.72
CA GLN A 4 10.40 25.04 -3.96
C GLN A 4 8.96 24.66 -4.36
N ILE A 5 8.15 24.22 -3.40
CA ILE A 5 6.72 23.91 -3.64
C ILE A 5 5.97 25.17 -4.10
N ILE A 6 6.22 26.34 -3.47
CA ILE A 6 5.61 27.60 -3.87
C ILE A 6 5.98 27.97 -5.31
N GLN A 7 7.25 27.81 -5.70
CA GLN A 7 7.73 28.09 -7.05
C GLN A 7 7.12 27.13 -8.08
N LEU A 8 7.03 25.83 -7.75
CA LEU A 8 6.38 24.83 -8.60
C LEU A 8 4.90 25.16 -8.82
N LEU A 9 4.17 25.47 -7.75
CA LEU A 9 2.77 25.84 -7.85
C LEU A 9 2.55 27.14 -8.63
N ALA A 10 3.44 28.13 -8.48
CA ALA A 10 3.37 29.36 -9.27
C ALA A 10 3.57 29.11 -10.76
N ARG A 11 4.40 28.11 -11.13
CA ARG A 11 4.67 27.70 -12.52
C ARG A 11 3.47 26.95 -13.14
N HIS A 12 2.95 25.96 -12.42
CA HIS A 12 1.94 25.02 -12.96
C HIS A 12 0.50 25.45 -12.69
N LEU A 13 0.24 26.24 -11.65
CA LEU A 13 -1.09 26.74 -11.27
C LEU A 13 -1.04 28.26 -11.05
N PRO A 14 -0.91 29.06 -12.14
CA PRO A 14 -0.85 30.53 -12.02
C PRO A 14 -2.05 31.10 -11.26
N GLY A 15 -1.80 31.87 -10.21
CA GLY A 15 -2.85 32.45 -9.38
C GLY A 15 -3.26 31.61 -8.15
N TYR A 16 -2.77 30.38 -8.02
CA TYR A 16 -2.97 29.59 -6.80
C TYR A 16 -2.18 30.21 -5.63
N ARG A 17 -2.87 30.58 -4.56
CA ARG A 17 -2.25 31.20 -3.38
C ARG A 17 -1.93 30.15 -2.34
N VAL A 18 -0.66 29.90 -2.11
CA VAL A 18 -0.18 29.03 -1.02
C VAL A 18 -0.33 29.79 0.31
N ARG A 19 -1.04 29.18 1.26
CA ARG A 19 -1.23 29.66 2.64
C ARG A 19 -0.49 28.77 3.62
N THR A 20 -0.61 27.44 3.45
CA THR A 20 0.01 26.43 4.30
C THR A 20 0.68 25.37 3.44
N VAL A 21 1.81 24.85 3.92
CA VAL A 21 2.47 23.65 3.40
C VAL A 21 2.82 22.79 4.61
N GLU A 22 2.23 21.62 4.67
CA GLU A 22 2.44 20.67 5.77
C GLU A 22 2.98 19.36 5.20
N ARG A 23 3.89 18.72 5.92
CA ARG A 23 4.39 17.40 5.52
C ARG A 23 3.39 16.34 5.97
N LEU A 24 2.87 15.54 5.04
CA LEU A 24 1.95 14.45 5.33
C LEU A 24 2.68 13.17 5.75
N GLY A 25 3.78 12.86 5.08
CA GLY A 25 4.55 11.65 5.34
C GLY A 25 5.80 11.57 4.49
N GLU A 26 6.61 10.58 4.79
CA GLU A 26 7.80 10.22 4.05
C GLU A 26 7.93 8.70 4.04
N GLY A 27 7.86 8.11 2.85
CA GLY A 27 8.20 6.72 2.58
C GLY A 27 9.65 6.59 2.09
N GLN A 28 10.02 5.40 1.66
CA GLN A 28 11.35 5.13 1.10
C GLN A 28 11.59 5.97 -0.17
N ASP A 29 10.64 5.95 -1.10
CA ASP A 29 10.81 6.51 -2.45
C ASP A 29 10.26 7.91 -2.60
N ASN A 30 9.37 8.38 -1.71
CA ASN A 30 8.65 9.63 -1.87
C ASN A 30 8.49 10.39 -0.56
N ALA A 31 8.38 11.72 -0.68
CA ALA A 31 7.90 12.60 0.37
C ALA A 31 6.60 13.28 -0.08
N ALA A 32 5.58 13.30 0.78
CA ALA A 32 4.29 13.89 0.50
C ALA A 32 4.05 15.15 1.34
N TYR A 33 3.55 16.20 0.67
CA TYR A 33 3.22 17.48 1.28
C TYR A 33 1.79 17.87 0.96
N GLU A 34 1.06 18.35 1.96
CA GLU A 34 -0.25 18.94 1.79
C GLU A 34 -0.12 20.46 1.62
N VAL A 35 -0.88 21.01 0.67
CA VAL A 35 -0.94 22.45 0.45
C VAL A 35 -2.37 22.93 0.63
N ASN A 36 -2.58 23.86 1.56
CA ASN A 36 -3.87 24.48 1.92
C ASN A 36 -4.98 23.49 2.35
N GLY A 37 -4.68 22.21 2.61
CA GLY A 37 -5.70 21.19 2.80
C GLY A 37 -6.36 20.70 1.49
N GLU A 38 -5.88 21.15 0.32
CA GLU A 38 -6.54 20.99 -0.98
C GLU A 38 -5.73 20.14 -1.96
N LEU A 39 -4.41 20.25 -1.92
CA LEU A 39 -3.49 19.58 -2.84
C LEU A 39 -2.53 18.70 -2.07
N VAL A 40 -2.14 17.60 -2.71
CA VAL A 40 -0.98 16.80 -2.31
C VAL A 40 0.11 16.97 -3.37
N ILE A 41 1.31 17.28 -2.90
CA ILE A 41 2.53 17.35 -3.70
C ILE A 41 3.38 16.17 -3.28
N ARG A 42 3.57 15.23 -4.19
CA ARG A 42 4.41 14.05 -4.01
C ARG A 42 5.73 14.27 -4.72
N GLN A 43 6.82 14.18 -3.99
CA GLN A 43 8.17 14.37 -4.51
C GLN A 43 8.92 13.05 -4.46
N SER A 44 9.41 12.61 -5.59
CA SER A 44 10.26 11.43 -5.67
C SER A 44 11.64 11.71 -5.04
N LYS A 45 12.10 10.77 -4.23
CA LYS A 45 13.44 10.74 -3.63
C LYS A 45 14.45 9.96 -4.49
N ILE A 46 14.00 9.34 -5.56
CA ILE A 46 14.86 8.62 -6.48
C ILE A 46 15.96 9.58 -6.94
N GLY A 47 17.22 9.28 -6.59
CA GLY A 47 18.36 10.14 -6.88
C GLY A 47 18.90 11.00 -5.75
N ASP A 48 18.26 11.05 -4.57
CA ASP A 48 18.75 11.82 -3.40
C ASP A 48 19.61 10.97 -2.43
N SER A 49 20.30 9.93 -2.91
CA SER A 49 21.10 8.96 -2.13
C SER A 49 22.25 9.57 -1.30
N ALA A 50 22.26 10.87 -1.07
CA ALA A 50 23.33 11.54 -0.33
C ALA A 50 23.11 11.63 1.20
N LEU A 51 21.97 11.15 1.77
CA LEU A 51 21.63 11.48 3.16
C LEU A 51 21.37 10.29 4.11
N HIS A 52 21.32 9.03 3.64
CA HIS A 52 21.13 7.90 4.58
C HIS A 52 22.15 6.79 4.25
N GLY A 53 23.23 6.79 5.00
CA GLY A 53 24.27 5.80 4.91
C GLY A 53 23.91 4.53 5.68
N ASP A 54 23.67 3.45 4.96
CA ASP A 54 24.12 2.12 5.37
C ASP A 54 24.70 1.43 4.12
N PRO A 55 26.03 1.25 4.05
CA PRO A 55 26.71 0.76 2.83
C PRO A 55 26.54 -0.75 2.57
N ALA A 56 25.80 -1.48 3.40
CA ALA A 56 25.83 -2.94 3.40
C ALA A 56 24.68 -3.63 2.63
N LEU A 57 23.66 -2.90 2.14
CA LEU A 57 22.46 -3.53 1.59
C LEU A 57 22.09 -3.18 0.13
N HIS A 58 22.86 -2.36 -0.60
CA HIS A 58 22.48 -1.99 -1.98
C HIS A 58 23.70 -1.93 -2.93
N GLU A 59 24.04 -3.04 -3.56
CA GLU A 59 24.86 -3.02 -4.79
C GLU A 59 24.11 -2.44 -6.01
N ASP A 60 22.76 -2.30 -5.97
CA ASP A 60 21.94 -1.72 -7.03
C ASP A 60 21.67 -0.21 -6.89
N SER A 61 22.15 0.43 -5.84
CA SER A 61 21.82 1.83 -5.50
C SER A 61 22.39 2.86 -6.50
N ALA A 62 23.34 2.50 -7.34
CA ALA A 62 23.96 3.41 -8.30
C ALA A 62 23.12 3.67 -9.57
N LEU A 63 22.17 2.79 -9.90
CA LEU A 63 21.28 2.93 -11.07
C LEU A 63 20.10 3.88 -10.83
N HIS A 64 19.77 4.19 -9.57
CA HIS A 64 18.62 5.02 -9.20
C HIS A 64 18.95 6.51 -9.01
N SER A 65 20.20 6.91 -9.24
CA SER A 65 20.68 8.29 -8.99
C SER A 65 20.52 9.24 -10.19
N ASP A 66 20.00 8.77 -11.33
CA ASP A 66 19.89 9.55 -12.54
C ASP A 66 18.61 10.41 -12.57
N PRO A 67 18.68 11.73 -12.88
CA PRO A 67 17.53 12.58 -13.11
C PRO A 67 16.53 12.02 -14.15
N ALA A 68 16.99 11.27 -15.15
CA ALA A 68 16.16 10.60 -16.13
C ALA A 68 15.28 9.51 -15.50
N SER A 69 15.82 8.75 -14.55
CA SER A 69 15.07 7.71 -13.82
C SER A 69 13.97 8.32 -12.95
N ARG A 70 14.24 9.48 -12.31
CA ARG A 70 13.24 10.23 -11.53
C ARG A 70 12.11 10.73 -12.40
N ALA A 71 12.42 11.35 -13.54
CA ALA A 71 11.43 11.85 -14.48
C ALA A 71 10.54 10.73 -15.01
N GLU A 72 11.13 9.57 -15.32
CA GLU A 72 10.41 8.38 -15.79
C GLU A 72 9.49 7.82 -14.70
N ALA A 73 9.96 7.72 -13.44
CA ALA A 73 9.17 7.22 -12.32
C ALA A 73 7.92 8.08 -12.09
N VAL A 74 8.07 9.41 -12.04
CA VAL A 74 6.95 10.33 -11.83
C VAL A 74 5.97 10.30 -12.99
N ARG A 75 6.46 10.21 -14.23
CA ARG A 75 5.62 10.10 -15.43
C ARG A 75 4.82 8.79 -15.42
N ARG A 76 5.45 7.67 -15.06
CA ARG A 76 4.81 6.36 -14.99
C ARG A 76 3.76 6.32 -13.90
N GLU A 77 4.06 6.86 -12.71
CA GLU A 77 3.08 6.97 -11.62
C GLU A 77 1.86 7.81 -12.05
N ALA A 78 2.07 8.96 -12.68
CA ALA A 78 0.97 9.78 -13.17
C ALA A 78 0.11 9.05 -14.21
N ALA A 79 0.73 8.33 -15.14
CA ALA A 79 0.02 7.55 -16.15
C ALA A 79 -0.75 6.37 -15.52
N LEU A 80 -0.18 5.70 -14.52
CA LEU A 80 -0.85 4.68 -13.73
C LEU A 80 -2.10 5.23 -13.05
N LEU A 81 -2.01 6.37 -12.35
CA LEU A 81 -3.14 6.97 -11.66
C LEU A 81 -4.28 7.35 -12.61
N VAL A 82 -3.96 7.83 -13.83
CA VAL A 82 -4.96 8.07 -14.88
C VAL A 82 -5.63 6.75 -15.27
N ALA A 83 -4.85 5.70 -15.55
CA ALA A 83 -5.39 4.40 -15.96
C ALA A 83 -6.26 3.77 -14.86
N VAL A 84 -5.84 3.87 -13.61
CA VAL A 84 -6.59 3.36 -12.44
C VAL A 84 -7.89 4.14 -12.26
N SER A 85 -7.88 5.46 -12.46
CA SER A 85 -9.09 6.29 -12.31
C SER A 85 -10.22 5.92 -13.30
N GLU A 86 -9.87 5.29 -14.42
CA GLU A 86 -10.84 4.77 -15.40
C GLU A 86 -11.46 3.43 -14.99
N LEU A 87 -10.76 2.67 -14.15
CA LEU A 87 -11.16 1.33 -13.70
C LEU A 87 -11.88 1.37 -12.36
N SER A 88 -11.40 2.20 -11.45
CA SER A 88 -11.82 2.20 -10.04
C SER A 88 -13.21 2.79 -9.85
N PRO A 89 -14.12 2.08 -9.14
CA PRO A 89 -15.40 2.64 -8.71
C PRO A 89 -15.24 3.54 -7.46
N LEU A 90 -14.07 3.48 -6.80
CA LEU A 90 -13.72 4.31 -5.66
C LEU A 90 -12.83 5.47 -6.11
N PRO A 91 -12.89 6.63 -5.44
CA PRO A 91 -11.99 7.74 -5.73
C PRO A 91 -10.52 7.34 -5.56
N VAL A 92 -9.70 7.75 -6.52
CA VAL A 92 -8.24 7.59 -6.52
C VAL A 92 -7.58 8.93 -6.85
N PRO A 93 -6.31 9.16 -6.49
CA PRO A 93 -5.61 10.38 -6.83
C PRO A 93 -5.62 10.62 -8.34
N GLN A 94 -5.95 11.84 -8.75
CA GLN A 94 -5.92 12.24 -10.17
C GLN A 94 -4.89 13.34 -10.37
N PRO A 95 -3.86 13.13 -11.21
CA PRO A 95 -2.84 14.12 -11.49
C PRO A 95 -3.42 15.45 -11.96
N ILE A 96 -2.94 16.55 -11.39
CA ILE A 96 -3.22 17.91 -11.87
C ILE A 96 -2.06 18.37 -12.74
N PHE A 97 -0.83 18.14 -12.30
CA PHE A 97 0.37 18.36 -13.08
C PHE A 97 1.48 17.40 -12.67
N VAL A 98 2.41 17.22 -13.58
CA VAL A 98 3.69 16.54 -13.36
C VAL A 98 4.80 17.54 -13.70
N ASP A 99 5.80 17.63 -12.84
CA ASP A 99 7.05 18.32 -13.13
C ASP A 99 8.18 17.27 -13.13
N GLU A 100 8.52 16.81 -14.33
CA GLU A 100 9.52 15.75 -14.53
C GLU A 100 10.91 16.19 -14.07
N GLU A 101 11.27 17.48 -14.28
CA GLU A 101 12.56 18.03 -13.90
C GLU A 101 12.71 18.05 -12.37
N ALA A 102 11.65 18.44 -11.66
CA ALA A 102 11.63 18.44 -10.21
C ALA A 102 11.33 17.06 -9.61
N GLY A 103 10.89 16.10 -10.40
CA GLY A 103 10.44 14.79 -9.91
C GLY A 103 9.19 14.89 -9.05
N VAL A 104 8.22 15.71 -9.45
CA VAL A 104 7.04 16.04 -8.65
C VAL A 104 5.77 15.66 -9.39
N LEU A 105 4.86 15.03 -8.65
CA LEU A 105 3.48 14.78 -9.02
C LEU A 105 2.55 15.54 -8.06
N ALA A 106 1.58 16.26 -8.61
CA ALA A 106 0.56 16.96 -7.83
C ALA A 106 -0.84 16.46 -8.17
N TYR A 107 -1.66 16.27 -7.15
CA TYR A 107 -3.06 15.87 -7.29
C TYR A 107 -3.93 16.53 -6.22
N ARG A 108 -5.28 16.50 -6.42
CA ARG A 108 -6.21 16.96 -5.40
C ARG A 108 -6.20 16.00 -4.24
N LYS A 109 -6.15 16.55 -3.01
CA LYS A 109 -6.32 15.75 -1.82
C LYS A 109 -7.70 15.10 -1.82
N LEU A 110 -7.74 13.79 -1.67
CA LEU A 110 -8.99 13.05 -1.49
C LEU A 110 -9.58 13.33 -0.10
N PRO A 111 -10.91 13.39 0.01
CA PRO A 111 -11.57 13.55 1.30
C PRO A 111 -11.43 12.29 2.16
N GLY A 112 -11.60 12.46 3.47
CA GLY A 112 -11.56 11.36 4.42
C GLY A 112 -10.26 11.30 5.22
N ARG A 113 -10.13 10.22 5.99
CA ARG A 113 -9.00 9.97 6.89
C ARG A 113 -8.52 8.53 6.75
N PRO A 114 -7.22 8.23 6.94
CA PRO A 114 -6.71 6.86 6.92
C PRO A 114 -7.44 5.97 7.94
N LEU A 115 -7.89 4.81 7.49
CA LEU A 115 -8.73 3.90 8.29
C LEU A 115 -7.97 3.33 9.50
N ASN A 116 -6.68 3.06 9.36
CA ASN A 116 -5.84 2.56 10.47
C ASN A 116 -5.79 3.51 11.67
N LEU A 117 -5.85 4.83 11.43
CA LEU A 117 -5.84 5.85 12.49
C LEU A 117 -7.24 6.29 12.90
N HIS A 118 -8.23 6.04 12.06
CA HIS A 118 -9.60 6.50 12.24
C HIS A 118 -10.60 5.39 11.94
N PRO A 119 -10.70 4.37 12.81
CA PRO A 119 -11.59 3.24 12.60
C PRO A 119 -13.05 3.68 12.51
N VAL A 120 -13.78 3.08 11.58
CA VAL A 120 -15.21 3.33 11.38
C VAL A 120 -16.06 2.55 12.39
N ARG A 121 -17.30 2.99 12.64
CA ARG A 121 -18.21 2.33 13.58
C ARG A 121 -18.79 1.02 13.03
N GLU A 122 -19.01 0.96 11.72
CA GLU A 122 -19.63 -0.17 11.03
C GLU A 122 -18.70 -0.72 9.92
N PRO A 123 -17.61 -1.44 10.27
CA PRO A 123 -16.62 -1.92 9.27
C PRO A 123 -17.23 -2.79 8.17
N ALA A 124 -18.31 -3.51 8.48
CA ALA A 124 -19.03 -4.35 7.51
C ALA A 124 -19.58 -3.55 6.31
N ARG A 125 -19.78 -2.23 6.44
CA ARG A 125 -20.23 -1.37 5.33
C ARG A 125 -19.14 -1.11 4.29
N LEU A 126 -17.88 -1.33 4.63
CA LEU A 126 -16.77 -1.19 3.70
C LEU A 126 -16.69 -2.38 2.73
N ALA A 127 -17.27 -3.52 3.07
CA ALA A 127 -17.11 -4.78 2.36
C ALA A 127 -17.60 -4.73 0.90
N ALA A 128 -18.81 -4.24 0.64
CA ALA A 128 -19.36 -4.18 -0.71
C ALA A 128 -18.56 -3.26 -1.64
N PRO A 129 -18.24 -2.00 -1.25
CA PRO A 129 -17.37 -1.14 -2.06
C PRO A 129 -15.99 -1.73 -2.32
N LEU A 130 -15.37 -2.41 -1.33
CA LEU A 130 -14.08 -3.07 -1.51
C LEU A 130 -14.16 -4.27 -2.46
N GLY A 131 -15.21 -5.10 -2.33
CA GLY A 131 -15.44 -6.23 -3.25
C GLY A 131 -15.63 -5.78 -4.69
N ASP A 132 -16.44 -4.74 -4.92
CA ASP A 132 -16.65 -4.14 -6.25
C ASP A 132 -15.35 -3.51 -6.79
N PHE A 133 -14.58 -2.84 -5.95
CA PHE A 133 -13.28 -2.24 -6.30
C PHE A 133 -12.28 -3.31 -6.74
N LEU A 134 -12.05 -4.32 -5.90
CA LEU A 134 -11.12 -5.41 -6.21
C LEU A 134 -11.56 -6.21 -7.45
N SER A 135 -12.87 -6.40 -7.65
CA SER A 135 -13.39 -7.06 -8.85
C SER A 135 -12.98 -6.33 -10.14
N ARG A 136 -13.08 -5.00 -10.15
CA ARG A 136 -12.72 -4.19 -11.32
C ARG A 136 -11.22 -4.10 -11.51
N LEU A 137 -10.49 -4.00 -10.41
CA LEU A 137 -9.03 -3.93 -10.43
C LEU A 137 -8.44 -5.22 -11.02
N HIS A 138 -8.81 -6.37 -10.46
CA HIS A 138 -8.29 -7.67 -10.86
C HIS A 138 -8.83 -8.14 -12.24
N ALA A 139 -9.89 -7.52 -12.75
CA ALA A 139 -10.38 -7.77 -14.12
C ALA A 139 -9.73 -6.85 -15.16
N ALA A 140 -8.84 -5.93 -14.76
CA ALA A 140 -8.14 -5.07 -15.72
C ALA A 140 -7.28 -5.89 -16.67
N PRO A 141 -7.24 -5.55 -17.97
CA PRO A 141 -6.38 -6.25 -18.94
C PRO A 141 -4.91 -6.15 -18.53
N VAL A 142 -4.28 -7.29 -18.24
CA VAL A 142 -2.89 -7.37 -17.77
C VAL A 142 -1.94 -6.69 -18.75
N GLU A 143 -2.10 -6.95 -20.07
CA GLU A 143 -1.24 -6.39 -21.12
C GLU A 143 -1.30 -4.85 -21.17
N ARG A 144 -2.42 -4.25 -20.75
CA ARG A 144 -2.53 -2.80 -20.63
C ARG A 144 -1.79 -2.28 -19.40
N MET A 145 -1.92 -2.99 -18.28
CA MET A 145 -1.38 -2.52 -16.99
C MET A 145 0.14 -2.73 -16.88
N GLU A 146 0.70 -3.74 -17.55
CA GLU A 146 2.16 -3.98 -17.65
C GLU A 146 2.93 -2.79 -18.25
N ALA A 147 2.27 -1.88 -18.95
CA ALA A 147 2.89 -0.65 -19.41
C ALA A 147 3.24 0.32 -18.26
N PHE A 148 2.63 0.15 -17.09
CA PHE A 148 2.75 1.06 -15.95
C PHE A 148 3.40 0.42 -14.74
N VAL A 149 3.24 -0.89 -14.54
CA VAL A 149 3.66 -1.61 -13.34
C VAL A 149 4.50 -2.83 -13.66
N PRO A 150 5.38 -3.26 -12.75
CA PRO A 150 6.15 -4.50 -12.91
C PRO A 150 5.26 -5.73 -12.70
N ARG A 151 5.81 -6.91 -13.02
CA ARG A 151 5.32 -8.17 -12.48
C ARG A 151 6.00 -8.41 -11.14
N ASP A 152 5.19 -8.74 -10.16
CA ASP A 152 5.65 -9.23 -8.88
C ASP A 152 5.31 -10.72 -8.78
N SER A 153 6.35 -11.54 -8.63
CA SER A 153 6.26 -12.99 -8.53
C SER A 153 7.20 -13.49 -7.44
N TYR A 154 7.18 -12.82 -6.28
CA TYR A 154 8.03 -13.20 -5.17
C TYR A 154 7.65 -14.60 -4.66
N PRO A 155 8.61 -15.54 -4.53
CA PRO A 155 8.30 -16.93 -4.20
C PRO A 155 7.69 -17.08 -2.80
N MET A 156 6.65 -17.90 -2.68
CA MET A 156 6.00 -18.18 -1.39
C MET A 156 6.96 -18.71 -0.32
N SER A 157 7.96 -19.50 -0.73
CA SER A 157 8.97 -20.02 0.19
C SER A 157 9.89 -18.94 0.74
N GLU A 158 10.22 -17.92 -0.05
CA GLU A 158 11.06 -16.80 0.38
C GLU A 158 10.28 -15.89 1.33
N LEU A 159 8.98 -15.64 1.07
CA LEU A 159 8.10 -14.93 1.99
C LEU A 159 7.98 -15.62 3.35
N LEU A 160 7.94 -16.96 3.37
CA LEU A 160 7.93 -17.70 4.62
C LEU A 160 9.25 -17.56 5.38
N GLU A 161 10.39 -17.62 4.69
CA GLU A 161 11.72 -17.41 5.28
C GLU A 161 11.87 -15.99 5.86
N GLU A 162 11.35 -14.98 5.16
CA GLU A 162 11.31 -13.60 5.67
C GLU A 162 10.41 -13.48 6.91
N ALA A 163 9.21 -14.09 6.88
CA ALA A 163 8.30 -14.11 8.02
C ALA A 163 8.93 -14.78 9.25
N GLU A 164 9.71 -15.87 9.06
CA GLU A 164 10.53 -16.46 10.14
C GLU A 164 11.59 -15.48 10.65
N GLY A 165 12.19 -14.70 9.79
CA GLY A 165 13.14 -13.64 10.14
C GLY A 165 12.46 -12.58 11.02
N HIS A 166 11.36 -12.04 10.53
CA HIS A 166 10.56 -11.05 11.27
C HIS A 166 10.11 -11.58 12.63
N TYR A 167 9.61 -12.80 12.70
CA TYR A 167 9.21 -13.40 13.98
C TYR A 167 10.36 -13.52 14.96
N ARG A 168 11.56 -13.93 14.54
CA ARG A 168 12.76 -13.99 15.41
C ARG A 168 13.07 -12.63 16.04
N ASP A 169 12.89 -11.54 15.28
CA ASP A 169 13.17 -10.20 15.75
C ASP A 169 12.10 -9.67 16.73
N ILE A 170 10.85 -10.11 16.58
CA ILE A 170 9.71 -9.60 17.34
C ILE A 170 9.22 -10.54 18.47
N VAL A 171 9.69 -11.78 18.56
CA VAL A 171 9.15 -12.83 19.45
C VAL A 171 9.03 -12.39 20.92
N ALA A 172 9.92 -11.52 21.39
CA ALA A 172 9.88 -10.98 22.74
C ALA A 172 8.64 -10.09 23.00
N HIS A 173 8.09 -9.49 21.94
CA HIS A 173 6.92 -8.60 21.97
C HIS A 173 5.61 -9.35 21.72
N VAL A 174 5.67 -10.55 21.13
CA VAL A 174 4.50 -11.39 20.87
C VAL A 174 3.97 -11.95 22.19
N PRO A 175 2.66 -11.80 22.51
CA PRO A 175 2.05 -12.37 23.69
C PRO A 175 2.32 -13.88 23.81
N ALA A 176 2.66 -14.37 24.99
CA ALA A 176 3.02 -15.77 25.18
C ALA A 176 1.90 -16.74 24.77
N ALA A 177 0.64 -16.31 24.86
CA ALA A 177 -0.52 -17.10 24.45
C ALA A 177 -0.58 -17.33 22.93
N ASP A 178 -0.06 -16.38 22.13
CA ASP A 178 -0.17 -16.38 20.67
C ASP A 178 1.07 -16.99 19.98
N ARG A 179 2.20 -17.11 20.70
CA ARG A 179 3.47 -17.61 20.12
C ARG A 179 3.31 -18.98 19.47
N ARG A 180 2.60 -19.88 20.11
CA ARG A 180 2.41 -21.23 19.55
C ARG A 180 1.69 -21.23 18.22
N MET A 181 0.67 -20.39 18.03
CA MET A 181 -0.04 -20.30 16.74
C MET A 181 0.87 -19.77 15.63
N VAL A 182 1.73 -18.79 15.95
CA VAL A 182 2.71 -18.28 14.99
C VAL A 182 3.76 -19.34 14.66
N GLU A 183 4.29 -20.03 15.66
CA GLU A 183 5.29 -21.11 15.50
C GLU A 183 4.71 -22.31 14.72
N ASP A 184 3.46 -22.68 14.97
CA ASP A 184 2.76 -23.73 14.25
C ASP A 184 2.60 -23.32 12.76
N PHE A 185 2.25 -22.06 12.46
CA PHE A 185 2.19 -21.53 11.10
C PHE A 185 3.56 -21.55 10.40
N LEU A 186 4.60 -21.01 11.01
CA LEU A 186 5.95 -20.97 10.46
C LEU A 186 6.54 -22.38 10.23
N GLY A 187 6.06 -23.38 10.97
CA GLY A 187 6.42 -24.79 10.76
C GLY A 187 5.70 -25.48 9.60
N THR A 188 4.77 -24.79 8.91
CA THR A 188 4.07 -25.38 7.74
C THR A 188 4.86 -25.14 6.45
N ALA A 189 4.57 -25.94 5.41
CA ALA A 189 5.07 -25.62 4.08
C ALA A 189 4.34 -24.41 3.51
N ALA A 190 5.04 -23.59 2.74
CA ALA A 190 4.42 -22.51 1.98
C ALA A 190 3.36 -23.08 0.99
N PRO A 191 2.27 -22.35 0.71
CA PRO A 191 1.27 -22.79 -0.26
C PRO A 191 1.83 -22.82 -1.68
N ALA A 192 1.09 -23.42 -2.61
CA ALA A 192 1.46 -23.44 -4.01
C ALA A 192 1.44 -22.03 -4.62
N GLU A 193 2.38 -21.79 -5.54
CA GLU A 193 2.45 -20.53 -6.29
C GLU A 193 1.15 -20.22 -7.04
N PRO A 194 0.81 -18.93 -7.22
CA PRO A 194 -0.41 -18.53 -7.93
C PRO A 194 -0.40 -18.99 -9.40
N GLY A 195 -1.50 -19.55 -9.86
CA GLY A 195 -1.65 -19.96 -11.26
C GLY A 195 -1.97 -18.79 -12.22
N VAL A 196 -2.47 -17.68 -11.68
CA VAL A 196 -2.87 -16.48 -12.45
C VAL A 196 -2.48 -15.24 -11.68
N LEU A 197 -1.82 -14.31 -12.36
CA LEU A 197 -1.52 -12.98 -11.84
C LEU A 197 -2.46 -11.96 -12.47
N THR A 198 -2.85 -10.96 -11.71
CA THR A 198 -3.75 -9.87 -12.14
C THR A 198 -3.14 -8.52 -11.77
N PHE A 199 -3.75 -7.44 -12.23
CA PHE A 199 -3.36 -6.11 -11.75
C PHE A 199 -3.88 -5.91 -10.33
N CYS A 200 -2.98 -5.68 -9.39
CA CYS A 200 -3.23 -5.52 -7.96
C CYS A 200 -2.78 -4.15 -7.49
N HIS A 201 -3.38 -3.67 -6.39
CA HIS A 201 -2.85 -2.54 -5.63
C HIS A 201 -1.52 -2.91 -4.96
N ASN A 202 -1.44 -4.13 -4.51
CA ASN A 202 -0.26 -4.78 -3.93
C ASN A 202 0.26 -4.14 -2.62
N ASP A 203 -0.54 -3.20 -2.06
CA ASP A 203 -0.33 -2.58 -0.74
C ASP A 203 -1.65 -1.98 -0.21
N LEU A 204 -2.76 -2.77 -0.29
CA LEU A 204 -4.10 -2.32 0.09
C LEU A 204 -4.33 -2.39 1.61
N GLY A 205 -3.38 -1.90 2.40
CA GLY A 205 -3.52 -1.79 3.85
C GLY A 205 -4.53 -0.72 4.27
N SER A 206 -4.95 -0.78 5.53
CA SER A 206 -5.92 0.17 6.10
C SER A 206 -5.41 1.61 6.16
N GLU A 207 -4.11 1.85 6.10
CA GLU A 207 -3.46 3.15 5.95
C GLU A 207 -3.70 3.79 4.59
N HIS A 208 -3.91 2.99 3.54
CA HIS A 208 -4.15 3.43 2.16
C HIS A 208 -5.64 3.51 1.80
N LEU A 209 -6.52 3.14 2.74
CA LEU A 209 -7.96 3.33 2.65
C LEU A 209 -8.39 4.61 3.37
N LEU A 210 -8.86 5.60 2.61
CA LEU A 210 -9.47 6.79 3.20
C LEU A 210 -10.95 6.55 3.46
N VAL A 211 -11.43 7.01 4.62
CA VAL A 211 -12.82 6.79 5.04
C VAL A 211 -13.50 8.07 5.56
N ASP A 212 -14.79 8.16 5.33
CA ASP A 212 -15.69 8.97 6.14
C ASP A 212 -16.06 8.15 7.40
N VAL A 213 -15.55 8.57 8.54
CA VAL A 213 -15.70 7.85 9.81
C VAL A 213 -17.17 7.79 10.26
N GLU A 214 -17.93 8.88 10.08
CA GLU A 214 -19.31 8.95 10.52
C GLU A 214 -20.25 8.16 9.60
N ALA A 215 -20.01 8.22 8.29
CA ALA A 215 -20.78 7.46 7.31
C ALA A 215 -20.36 5.98 7.23
N SER A 216 -19.19 5.62 7.79
CA SER A 216 -18.56 4.30 7.61
C SER A 216 -18.45 3.93 6.13
N ALA A 217 -17.89 4.84 5.33
CA ALA A 217 -17.78 4.70 3.88
C ALA A 217 -16.35 4.94 3.40
N VAL A 218 -15.91 4.16 2.40
CA VAL A 218 -14.64 4.40 1.71
C VAL A 218 -14.77 5.67 0.86
N THR A 219 -13.84 6.61 1.04
CA THR A 219 -13.79 7.88 0.31
C THR A 219 -12.59 7.99 -0.63
N GLY A 220 -11.69 7.04 -0.58
CA GLY A 220 -10.55 6.98 -1.50
C GLY A 220 -9.59 5.83 -1.23
N VAL A 221 -8.84 5.48 -2.27
CA VAL A 221 -7.71 4.54 -2.21
C VAL A 221 -6.47 5.28 -2.69
N ILE A 222 -5.41 5.27 -1.88
CA ILE A 222 -4.17 6.02 -2.12
C ILE A 222 -2.96 5.09 -2.11
N ASP A 223 -1.84 5.62 -2.48
CA ASP A 223 -0.53 4.97 -2.54
C ASP A 223 -0.46 3.76 -3.48
N TRP A 224 -0.29 4.07 -4.76
CA TRP A 224 -0.23 3.11 -5.86
C TRP A 224 1.20 2.75 -6.28
N THR A 225 2.21 3.04 -5.42
CA THR A 225 3.62 2.86 -5.76
C THR A 225 3.97 1.39 -5.95
N ASP A 226 3.38 0.52 -5.12
CA ASP A 226 3.63 -0.91 -5.10
C ASP A 226 2.69 -1.71 -6.01
N ALA A 227 1.83 -0.99 -6.77
CA ALA A 227 0.94 -1.65 -7.72
C ALA A 227 1.72 -2.51 -8.72
N ALA A 228 1.23 -3.72 -8.94
CA ALA A 228 1.94 -4.73 -9.74
C ALA A 228 0.97 -5.70 -10.45
N ILE A 229 1.51 -6.45 -11.39
CA ILE A 229 0.86 -7.68 -11.85
C ILE A 229 1.27 -8.78 -10.88
N ALA A 230 0.40 -9.10 -9.94
CA ALA A 230 0.67 -9.95 -8.76
C ALA A 230 -0.46 -10.94 -8.49
N ASP A 231 -0.32 -11.72 -7.42
CA ASP A 231 -1.38 -12.60 -6.93
C ASP A 231 -2.52 -11.78 -6.31
N PRO A 232 -3.77 -11.86 -6.86
CA PRO A 232 -4.93 -11.16 -6.29
C PRO A 232 -5.22 -11.55 -4.83
N ALA A 233 -4.72 -12.68 -4.36
CA ALA A 233 -4.85 -13.11 -2.98
C ALA A 233 -4.15 -12.14 -2.01
N TYR A 234 -3.13 -11.41 -2.44
CA TYR A 234 -2.42 -10.46 -1.58
C TYR A 234 -3.29 -9.25 -1.21
N ASP A 235 -3.98 -8.61 -2.17
CA ASP A 235 -4.92 -7.52 -1.87
C ASP A 235 -6.04 -7.99 -0.91
N LEU A 236 -6.57 -9.19 -1.13
CA LEU A 236 -7.57 -9.81 -0.26
C LEU A 236 -7.02 -10.13 1.14
N ALA A 237 -5.74 -10.49 1.22
CA ALA A 237 -5.05 -10.78 2.48
C ALA A 237 -4.92 -9.54 3.37
N LEU A 238 -4.66 -8.37 2.79
CA LEU A 238 -4.60 -7.12 3.55
C LEU A 238 -5.99 -6.72 4.08
N VAL A 239 -7.06 -6.97 3.32
CA VAL A 239 -8.43 -6.82 3.84
C VAL A 239 -8.69 -7.77 5.01
N TYR A 240 -8.24 -9.04 4.91
CA TYR A 240 -8.37 -10.02 6.02
C TYR A 240 -7.57 -9.59 7.24
N ARG A 241 -6.30 -9.22 7.07
CA ARG A 241 -5.39 -8.79 8.13
C ARG A 241 -5.95 -7.62 8.92
N ASP A 242 -6.42 -6.59 8.23
CA ASP A 242 -6.79 -5.31 8.84
C ASP A 242 -8.23 -5.24 9.31
N LEU A 243 -9.17 -5.77 8.51
CA LEU A 243 -10.60 -5.68 8.78
C LEU A 243 -11.18 -6.96 9.39
N GLY A 244 -10.42 -8.05 9.37
CA GLY A 244 -10.78 -9.33 9.96
C GLY A 244 -11.67 -10.22 9.11
N PRO A 245 -11.90 -11.48 9.57
CA PRO A 245 -12.55 -12.53 8.78
C PRO A 245 -14.00 -12.19 8.40
N GLU A 246 -14.73 -11.44 9.24
CA GLU A 246 -16.13 -11.09 8.95
C GLU A 246 -16.22 -10.12 7.76
N VAL A 247 -15.44 -9.04 7.76
CA VAL A 247 -15.43 -8.05 6.67
C VAL A 247 -14.89 -8.69 5.40
N TYR A 248 -13.81 -9.46 5.50
CA TYR A 248 -13.26 -10.23 4.39
C TYR A 248 -14.30 -11.16 3.75
N GLY A 249 -15.00 -11.98 4.53
CA GLY A 249 -16.05 -12.86 4.01
C GLY A 249 -17.19 -12.11 3.31
N ARG A 250 -17.57 -10.93 3.85
CA ARG A 250 -18.53 -10.05 3.20
C ARG A 250 -17.97 -9.41 1.92
N THR A 251 -16.68 -9.07 1.89
CA THR A 251 -16.00 -8.56 0.69
C THR A 251 -16.01 -9.59 -0.42
N LEU A 252 -15.72 -10.85 -0.10
CA LEU A 252 -15.79 -11.97 -1.06
C LEU A 252 -17.19 -12.17 -1.64
N ALA A 253 -18.26 -11.91 -0.87
CA ALA A 253 -19.63 -12.01 -1.39
C ALA A 253 -19.94 -10.98 -2.50
N HIS A 254 -19.13 -9.92 -2.63
CA HIS A 254 -19.20 -8.90 -3.67
C HIS A 254 -18.08 -8.99 -4.70
N TYR A 255 -17.05 -9.80 -4.41
CA TYR A 255 -15.91 -10.01 -5.31
C TYR A 255 -16.29 -10.96 -6.46
N GLN A 256 -16.08 -10.52 -7.70
CA GLN A 256 -16.41 -11.27 -8.91
C GLN A 256 -15.20 -11.97 -9.55
N GLY A 257 -14.00 -11.78 -9.00
CA GLY A 257 -12.81 -12.50 -9.43
C GLY A 257 -12.87 -13.98 -9.02
N ARG A 258 -11.95 -14.77 -9.58
CA ARG A 258 -11.79 -16.16 -9.13
C ARG A 258 -11.32 -16.17 -7.67
N HIS A 259 -11.89 -17.05 -6.89
CA HIS A 259 -11.47 -17.30 -5.51
C HIS A 259 -11.89 -18.73 -5.12
N ASP A 260 -10.93 -19.63 -5.00
CA ASP A 260 -11.13 -21.02 -4.59
C ASP A 260 -10.37 -21.31 -3.27
N ASP A 261 -10.38 -22.57 -2.84
CA ASP A 261 -9.75 -22.99 -1.59
C ASP A 261 -8.23 -22.72 -1.59
N ALA A 262 -7.56 -22.89 -2.74
CA ALA A 262 -6.12 -22.60 -2.85
C ALA A 262 -5.84 -21.08 -2.81
N ASP A 263 -6.72 -20.27 -3.39
CA ASP A 263 -6.64 -18.83 -3.29
C ASP A 263 -6.86 -18.39 -1.83
N HIS A 264 -7.81 -19.01 -1.12
CA HIS A 264 -8.05 -18.74 0.30
C HIS A 264 -6.86 -19.13 1.19
N GLU A 265 -6.21 -20.26 0.92
CA GLU A 265 -4.99 -20.67 1.61
C GLU A 265 -3.88 -19.61 1.46
N ARG A 266 -3.69 -19.07 0.25
CA ARG A 266 -2.73 -18.00 0.01
C ARG A 266 -3.12 -16.69 0.69
N VAL A 267 -4.42 -16.34 0.74
CA VAL A 267 -4.89 -15.17 1.50
C VAL A 267 -4.47 -15.27 2.96
N LEU A 268 -4.72 -16.41 3.62
CA LEU A 268 -4.33 -16.59 5.02
C LEU A 268 -2.81 -16.58 5.21
N PHE A 269 -2.08 -17.16 4.26
CA PHE A 269 -0.63 -17.16 4.26
C PHE A 269 -0.07 -15.74 4.18
N TYR A 270 -0.47 -14.98 3.17
CA TYR A 270 -0.05 -13.60 2.99
C TYR A 270 -0.43 -12.71 4.18
N ALA A 271 -1.65 -12.84 4.68
CA ALA A 271 -2.10 -12.04 5.83
C ALA A 271 -1.24 -12.25 7.07
N ARG A 272 -0.78 -13.49 7.31
CA ARG A 272 0.09 -13.86 8.42
C ARG A 272 1.52 -13.33 8.22
N CYS A 273 2.09 -13.51 7.03
CA CYS A 273 3.41 -12.97 6.69
C CYS A 273 3.45 -11.44 6.82
N ALA A 274 2.52 -10.74 6.17
CA ALA A 274 2.42 -9.28 6.20
C ALA A 274 2.18 -8.73 7.62
N LEU A 275 1.45 -9.46 8.48
CA LEU A 275 1.27 -9.04 9.86
C LEU A 275 2.57 -9.10 10.66
N LEU A 276 3.39 -10.14 10.47
CA LEU A 276 4.69 -10.25 11.13
C LEU A 276 5.65 -9.17 10.66
N GLU A 277 5.64 -8.86 9.36
CA GLU A 277 6.39 -7.76 8.76
C GLU A 277 6.00 -6.41 9.35
N ASP A 278 4.69 -6.08 9.43
CA ASP A 278 4.20 -4.83 10.02
C ASP A 278 4.66 -4.64 11.46
N VAL A 279 4.58 -5.71 12.26
CA VAL A 279 5.06 -5.66 13.66
C VAL A 279 6.56 -5.40 13.71
N ALA A 280 7.35 -6.08 12.87
CA ALA A 280 8.79 -5.90 12.81
C ALA A 280 9.15 -4.48 12.35
N TYR A 281 8.52 -4.01 11.27
CA TYR A 281 8.70 -2.64 10.77
C TYR A 281 8.34 -1.59 11.84
N GLY A 282 7.18 -1.73 12.49
CA GLY A 282 6.73 -0.78 13.49
C GLY A 282 7.64 -0.71 14.72
N LEU A 283 8.27 -1.82 15.10
CA LEU A 283 9.23 -1.86 16.21
C LEU A 283 10.60 -1.29 15.79
N CYS A 284 11.07 -1.60 14.58
CA CYS A 284 12.37 -1.17 14.09
C CYS A 284 12.38 0.32 13.73
N SER A 285 11.37 0.79 12.99
CA SER A 285 11.25 2.18 12.55
C SER A 285 10.79 3.15 13.64
N GLY A 286 10.24 2.63 14.74
CA GLY A 286 9.61 3.41 15.81
C GLY A 286 8.19 3.91 15.47
N VAL A 287 7.61 3.53 14.34
CA VAL A 287 6.23 3.84 13.97
C VAL A 287 5.29 2.87 14.67
N ARG A 288 5.09 3.08 15.97
CA ARG A 288 4.38 2.18 16.88
C ARG A 288 2.98 1.78 16.43
N SER A 289 2.31 2.59 15.61
CA SER A 289 0.96 2.28 15.10
C SER A 289 0.89 0.95 14.36
N TYR A 290 1.91 0.61 13.56
CA TYR A 290 1.99 -0.69 12.87
C TYR A 290 2.18 -1.84 13.86
N ALA A 291 3.15 -1.73 14.76
CA ALA A 291 3.40 -2.76 15.75
C ALA A 291 2.19 -3.00 16.67
N ASP A 292 1.57 -1.92 17.18
CA ASP A 292 0.46 -2.01 18.11
C ASP A 292 -0.81 -2.60 17.41
N ALA A 293 -1.07 -2.23 16.16
CA ALA A 293 -2.15 -2.81 15.35
C ALA A 293 -1.90 -4.29 15.05
N GLY A 294 -0.71 -4.63 14.55
CA GLY A 294 -0.33 -6.01 14.24
C GLY A 294 -0.43 -6.91 15.47
N LEU A 295 0.11 -6.50 16.62
CA LEU A 295 0.00 -7.26 17.87
C LEU A 295 -1.44 -7.44 18.35
N ALA A 296 -2.30 -6.45 18.16
CA ALA A 296 -3.73 -6.56 18.49
C ALA A 296 -4.48 -7.52 17.54
N HIS A 297 -4.02 -7.70 16.33
CA HIS A 297 -4.65 -8.54 15.31
C HIS A 297 -4.13 -9.99 15.29
N LEU A 298 -3.03 -10.31 16.01
CA LEU A 298 -2.40 -11.64 16.01
C LEU A 298 -3.42 -12.77 16.20
N GLY A 299 -4.16 -12.74 17.30
CA GLY A 299 -5.08 -13.83 17.65
C GLY A 299 -6.10 -14.12 16.56
N ARG A 300 -6.65 -13.10 15.90
CA ARG A 300 -7.66 -13.26 14.84
C ARG A 300 -7.08 -13.67 13.49
N THR A 301 -5.82 -13.29 13.20
CA THR A 301 -5.18 -13.57 11.91
C THR A 301 -4.56 -14.97 11.87
N PHE A 302 -4.16 -15.49 13.02
CA PHE A 302 -3.56 -16.83 13.13
C PHE A 302 -4.55 -17.91 13.62
N SER A 303 -5.79 -17.54 13.98
CA SER A 303 -6.83 -18.51 14.42
C SER A 303 -7.41 -19.35 13.29
#